data_b300b86f061b9fca754151ea434a94f2
#
_entry.id   b300b86f061b9fca754151ea434a94f2
#
_cell.length_a   1.000
_cell.length_b   1.000
_cell.length_c   1.000
_cell.angle_alpha   90.00
_cell.angle_beta   90.00
_cell.angle_gamma   90.00
#
_symmetry.space_group_name_H-M   'P 1'
#
loop_
_entity.id
_entity.type
_entity.pdbx_description
1 polymer ?
#
loop_
_entity_poly.entity_id
_entity_poly.type
_entity_poly.pdbx_seq_one_letter_code
_entity_poly.pdbx_strand_id
1 'polypeptide(L)'
;MALEPIRVLEFADADRADVQRRVVDAVQAAPERFLTDYAARPGTFGGRYVCADAMKELLPEYTASREARGRYNAPVHNAAAVLAAEQYRRVVADSSDPARNLVLFVTGMPGAGKTSEIQYAALHEGNRLGRDVRAIFEGQLVDPQASIAKVEQALSAGCRVGVIAVLPRPEEALAHTFQRFEELGRGASAAVMVRIQEGTPDGLEALLGRFGDQISVAVHDVRDRANVHRLEGMDGVNIWRKELENGPVQERLEREFDRLNQLGRVSADCALQFKGQSPHGQLYAVGSPDVGGSLAHGDGRKTTPESGRTSLLNAARGSSLAGLSDALKTGQSEGDGKTKSNEIGHGLPKPPSPRRSR
;
A
#
# COMPACT_ATOMS: atom_id res chain seq x y z
N MET A 1 -7.00 -26.10 0.27
CA MET A 1 -8.11 -25.18 -0.09
C MET A 1 -7.81 -24.60 -1.46
N ALA A 2 -8.75 -24.52 -2.39
CA ALA A 2 -8.49 -23.99 -3.72
C ALA A 2 -8.39 -22.45 -3.66
N LEU A 3 -7.39 -21.88 -4.37
CA LEU A 3 -7.30 -20.45 -4.61
C LEU A 3 -8.45 -19.97 -5.51
N GLU A 4 -8.74 -18.70 -5.51
CA GLU A 4 -9.57 -18.08 -6.54
C GLU A 4 -8.96 -18.32 -7.94
N PRO A 5 -9.78 -18.39 -9.00
CA PRO A 5 -9.28 -18.56 -10.35
C PRO A 5 -8.31 -17.44 -10.74
N ILE A 6 -7.14 -17.82 -11.23
CA ILE A 6 -6.14 -16.86 -11.71
C ILE A 6 -6.50 -16.44 -13.13
N ARG A 7 -6.75 -15.15 -13.35
CA ARG A 7 -7.00 -14.60 -14.68
C ARG A 7 -5.75 -14.71 -15.55
N VAL A 8 -5.90 -15.35 -16.71
CA VAL A 8 -4.85 -15.46 -17.72
C VAL A 8 -5.02 -14.32 -18.74
N LEU A 9 -3.91 -13.66 -19.07
CA LEU A 9 -3.83 -12.61 -20.09
C LEU A 9 -3.32 -13.21 -21.40
N GLU A 10 -3.74 -12.63 -22.51
CA GLU A 10 -3.18 -12.95 -23.81
C GLU A 10 -1.90 -12.15 -24.06
N PHE A 11 -0.83 -12.84 -24.41
CA PHE A 11 0.44 -12.25 -24.83
C PHE A 11 0.77 -12.75 -26.23
N ALA A 12 1.04 -11.83 -27.15
CA ALA A 12 1.55 -12.20 -28.47
C ALA A 12 3.01 -12.69 -28.42
N ASP A 13 3.75 -12.37 -27.35
CA ASP A 13 5.09 -12.90 -27.07
C ASP A 13 4.96 -14.28 -26.41
N ALA A 14 5.37 -15.32 -27.14
CA ALA A 14 5.25 -16.72 -26.71
C ALA A 14 6.01 -17.01 -25.41
N ASP A 15 7.17 -16.38 -25.17
CA ASP A 15 7.94 -16.55 -23.95
C ASP A 15 7.17 -15.98 -22.73
N ARG A 16 6.53 -14.82 -22.88
CA ARG A 16 5.71 -14.22 -21.81
C ARG A 16 4.46 -15.06 -21.51
N ALA A 17 3.81 -15.59 -22.56
CA ALA A 17 2.67 -16.50 -22.41
C ALA A 17 3.09 -17.78 -21.67
N ASP A 18 4.26 -18.33 -22.01
CA ASP A 18 4.83 -19.52 -21.39
C ASP A 18 5.18 -19.29 -19.91
N VAL A 19 5.82 -18.18 -19.58
CA VAL A 19 6.11 -17.80 -18.19
C VAL A 19 4.81 -17.67 -17.40
N GLN A 20 3.78 -16.99 -17.94
CA GLN A 20 2.48 -16.88 -17.26
C GLN A 20 1.89 -18.26 -16.97
N ARG A 21 1.85 -19.15 -17.97
CA ARG A 21 1.32 -20.50 -17.81
C ARG A 21 2.05 -21.26 -16.71
N ARG A 22 3.40 -21.33 -16.75
CA ARG A 22 4.20 -22.02 -15.73
C ARG A 22 3.97 -21.48 -14.33
N VAL A 23 3.89 -20.16 -14.18
CA VAL A 23 3.65 -19.51 -12.87
C VAL A 23 2.23 -19.81 -12.37
N VAL A 24 1.22 -19.74 -13.22
CA VAL A 24 -0.15 -20.08 -12.87
C VAL A 24 -0.25 -21.54 -12.41
N ASP A 25 0.32 -22.47 -13.19
CA ASP A 25 0.33 -23.90 -12.85
C ASP A 25 1.04 -24.16 -11.51
N ALA A 26 2.22 -23.56 -11.29
CA ALA A 26 2.98 -23.71 -10.06
C ALA A 26 2.24 -23.17 -8.84
N VAL A 27 1.61 -21.99 -8.96
CA VAL A 27 0.85 -21.37 -7.86
C VAL A 27 -0.41 -22.17 -7.54
N GLN A 28 -1.12 -22.67 -8.54
CA GLN A 28 -2.30 -23.51 -8.35
C GLN A 28 -1.96 -24.88 -7.74
N ALA A 29 -0.83 -25.46 -8.14
CA ALA A 29 -0.40 -26.77 -7.64
C ALA A 29 0.07 -26.73 -6.17
N ALA A 30 0.70 -25.64 -5.72
CA ALA A 30 1.31 -25.57 -4.40
C ALA A 30 1.13 -24.20 -3.69
N PRO A 31 -0.09 -23.68 -3.54
CA PRO A 31 -0.32 -22.36 -2.96
C PRO A 31 0.22 -22.22 -1.53
N GLU A 32 0.12 -23.27 -0.72
CA GLU A 32 0.59 -23.27 0.67
C GLU A 32 2.10 -23.03 0.78
N ARG A 33 2.88 -23.56 -0.17
CA ARG A 33 4.32 -23.30 -0.21
C ARG A 33 4.60 -21.81 -0.38
N PHE A 34 3.95 -21.16 -1.37
CA PHE A 34 4.15 -19.74 -1.63
C PHE A 34 3.73 -18.87 -0.44
N LEU A 35 2.62 -19.19 0.22
CA LEU A 35 2.16 -18.43 1.39
C LEU A 35 3.08 -18.63 2.60
N THR A 36 3.62 -19.84 2.82
CA THR A 36 4.61 -20.12 3.86
C THR A 36 5.92 -19.37 3.58
N ASP A 37 6.42 -19.46 2.35
CA ASP A 37 7.63 -18.78 1.92
C ASP A 37 7.48 -17.26 2.05
N TYR A 38 6.29 -16.73 1.73
CA TYR A 38 5.96 -15.32 1.93
C TYR A 38 6.04 -14.89 3.38
N ALA A 39 5.41 -15.63 4.27
CA ALA A 39 5.41 -15.33 5.70
C ALA A 39 6.80 -15.39 6.31
N ALA A 40 7.68 -16.24 5.81
CA ALA A 40 9.06 -16.35 6.25
C ALA A 40 9.98 -15.23 5.75
N ARG A 41 9.54 -14.42 4.76
CA ARG A 41 10.40 -13.33 4.23
C ARG A 41 10.55 -12.18 5.22
N PRO A 42 11.78 -11.67 5.39
CA PRO A 42 12.00 -10.44 6.14
C PRO A 42 11.16 -9.28 5.57
N GLY A 43 10.58 -8.44 6.42
CA GLY A 43 9.78 -7.29 6.02
C GLY A 43 8.31 -7.59 5.68
N THR A 44 7.88 -8.87 5.68
CA THR A 44 6.46 -9.22 5.60
C THR A 44 5.79 -9.27 6.98
N PHE A 45 6.55 -9.12 8.05
CA PHE A 45 6.09 -9.21 9.44
C PHE A 45 5.30 -10.49 9.73
N GLY A 46 5.83 -11.63 9.27
CA GLY A 46 5.15 -12.92 9.39
C GLY A 46 3.95 -13.06 8.45
N GLY A 47 4.01 -12.44 7.28
CA GLY A 47 2.95 -12.44 6.27
C GLY A 47 1.83 -11.42 6.54
N ARG A 48 1.94 -10.57 7.57
CA ARG A 48 0.93 -9.54 7.90
C ARG A 48 1.01 -8.31 7.02
N TYR A 49 2.16 -8.00 6.46
CA TYR A 49 2.23 -7.04 5.36
C TYR A 49 1.91 -7.78 4.06
N VAL A 50 0.84 -7.40 3.41
CA VAL A 50 0.30 -8.06 2.22
C VAL A 50 0.41 -7.13 1.01
N CYS A 51 1.19 -7.55 0.02
CA CYS A 51 1.45 -6.77 -1.18
C CYS A 51 1.72 -7.72 -2.36
N ALA A 52 1.03 -7.52 -3.48
CA ALA A 52 1.19 -8.35 -4.68
C ALA A 52 2.61 -8.26 -5.25
N ASP A 53 3.24 -7.08 -5.20
CA ASP A 53 4.63 -6.93 -5.67
C ASP A 53 5.62 -7.74 -4.81
N ALA A 54 5.36 -7.85 -3.51
CA ALA A 54 6.17 -8.69 -2.63
C ALA A 54 5.95 -10.20 -2.92
N MET A 55 4.73 -10.60 -3.30
CA MET A 55 4.45 -11.95 -3.76
C MET A 55 5.19 -12.29 -5.06
N LYS A 56 5.35 -11.34 -5.99
CA LYS A 56 6.15 -11.53 -7.22
C LYS A 56 7.59 -11.95 -6.92
N GLU A 57 8.16 -11.45 -5.82
CA GLU A 57 9.53 -11.78 -5.42
C GLU A 57 9.73 -13.25 -4.99
N LEU A 58 8.66 -14.04 -4.91
CA LEU A 58 8.70 -15.49 -4.70
C LEU A 58 8.85 -16.29 -6.01
N LEU A 59 8.69 -15.63 -7.15
CA LEU A 59 8.61 -16.27 -8.46
C LEU A 59 9.99 -16.22 -9.14
N PRO A 60 10.67 -17.36 -9.34
CA PRO A 60 12.02 -17.39 -9.88
C PRO A 60 12.15 -16.74 -11.25
N GLU A 61 11.12 -16.89 -12.10
CA GLU A 61 11.07 -16.29 -13.43
C GLU A 61 11.13 -14.74 -13.35
N TYR A 62 10.48 -14.16 -12.36
CA TYR A 62 10.49 -12.72 -12.13
C TYR A 62 11.80 -12.22 -11.51
N THR A 63 12.37 -12.99 -10.59
CA THR A 63 13.55 -12.58 -9.81
C THR A 63 14.89 -12.92 -10.45
N ALA A 64 14.88 -13.61 -11.57
CA ALA A 64 16.09 -14.10 -12.25
C ALA A 64 17.09 -12.98 -12.59
N SER A 65 16.60 -11.80 -12.98
CA SER A 65 17.44 -10.62 -13.25
C SER A 65 16.60 -9.32 -13.16
N ARG A 66 17.26 -8.18 -13.26
CA ARG A 66 16.62 -6.87 -13.39
C ARG A 66 15.72 -6.82 -14.63
N GLU A 67 16.24 -7.31 -15.75
CA GLU A 67 15.54 -7.38 -17.03
C GLU A 67 14.32 -8.30 -16.95
N ALA A 68 14.45 -9.44 -16.27
CA ALA A 68 13.35 -10.37 -16.03
C ALA A 68 12.21 -9.71 -15.24
N ARG A 69 12.52 -8.90 -14.23
CA ARG A 69 11.50 -8.13 -13.49
C ARG A 69 10.71 -7.18 -14.41
N GLY A 70 11.40 -6.45 -15.29
CA GLY A 70 10.74 -5.60 -16.27
C GLY A 70 9.88 -6.39 -17.26
N ARG A 71 10.46 -7.47 -17.83
CA ARG A 71 9.81 -8.28 -18.86
C ARG A 71 8.61 -9.07 -18.37
N TYR A 72 8.72 -9.70 -17.21
CA TYR A 72 7.72 -10.62 -16.69
C TYR A 72 6.77 -10.02 -15.64
N ASN A 73 6.84 -8.71 -15.39
CA ASN A 73 5.96 -8.06 -14.42
C ASN A 73 4.47 -8.36 -14.66
N ALA A 74 3.99 -8.21 -15.90
CA ALA A 74 2.60 -8.49 -16.24
C ALA A 74 2.27 -10.02 -16.27
N PRO A 75 3.09 -10.90 -16.88
CA PRO A 75 2.86 -12.34 -16.84
C PRO A 75 2.65 -12.94 -15.45
N VAL A 76 3.38 -12.46 -14.44
CA VAL A 76 3.30 -13.04 -13.08
C VAL A 76 2.31 -12.31 -12.16
N HIS A 77 1.77 -11.15 -12.60
CA HIS A 77 1.03 -10.26 -11.71
C HIS A 77 -0.25 -10.89 -11.14
N ASN A 78 -1.08 -11.51 -12.00
CA ASN A 78 -2.37 -12.04 -11.56
C ASN A 78 -2.20 -13.21 -10.58
N ALA A 79 -1.20 -14.06 -10.77
CA ALA A 79 -0.89 -15.12 -9.81
C ALA A 79 -0.44 -14.56 -8.46
N ALA A 80 0.43 -13.54 -8.47
CA ALA A 80 0.85 -12.86 -7.26
C ALA A 80 -0.31 -12.12 -6.56
N ALA A 81 -1.23 -11.52 -7.31
CA ALA A 81 -2.40 -10.84 -6.78
C ALA A 81 -3.37 -11.81 -6.08
N VAL A 82 -3.60 -13.00 -6.65
CA VAL A 82 -4.43 -14.04 -6.04
C VAL A 82 -3.78 -14.58 -4.77
N LEU A 83 -2.47 -14.81 -4.76
CA LEU A 83 -1.74 -15.17 -3.54
C LEU A 83 -1.86 -14.07 -2.46
N ALA A 84 -1.73 -12.80 -2.85
CA ALA A 84 -1.89 -11.69 -1.91
C ALA A 84 -3.32 -11.60 -1.35
N ALA A 85 -4.34 -11.81 -2.18
CA ALA A 85 -5.73 -11.85 -1.73
C ALA A 85 -5.98 -12.98 -0.73
N GLU A 86 -5.47 -14.18 -1.00
CA GLU A 86 -5.57 -15.32 -0.10
C GLU A 86 -4.80 -15.08 1.21
N GLN A 87 -3.59 -14.52 1.15
CA GLN A 87 -2.82 -14.16 2.34
C GLN A 87 -3.60 -13.15 3.19
N TYR A 88 -4.16 -12.11 2.57
CA TYR A 88 -5.00 -11.13 3.26
C TYR A 88 -6.17 -11.79 3.97
N ARG A 89 -6.90 -12.65 3.27
CA ARG A 89 -8.05 -13.39 3.82
C ARG A 89 -7.66 -14.21 5.06
N ARG A 90 -6.51 -14.90 5.03
CA ARG A 90 -6.01 -15.71 6.15
C ARG A 90 -5.63 -14.86 7.34
N VAL A 91 -4.84 -13.82 7.11
CA VAL A 91 -4.34 -12.95 8.19
C VAL A 91 -5.48 -12.20 8.86
N VAL A 92 -6.47 -11.72 8.09
CA VAL A 92 -7.65 -11.03 8.65
C VAL A 92 -8.52 -12.01 9.48
N ALA A 93 -8.66 -13.25 9.03
CA ALA A 93 -9.41 -14.28 9.75
C ALA A 93 -8.70 -14.81 11.02
N ASP A 94 -7.40 -14.59 11.15
CA ASP A 94 -6.63 -15.04 12.31
C ASP A 94 -6.93 -14.15 13.53
N SER A 95 -7.69 -14.68 14.46
CA SER A 95 -8.07 -14.06 15.74
C SER A 95 -7.27 -14.58 16.93
N SER A 96 -6.18 -15.31 16.72
CA SER A 96 -5.36 -15.94 17.77
C SER A 96 -4.73 -14.92 18.73
N ASP A 97 -4.47 -13.69 18.28
CA ASP A 97 -3.99 -12.58 19.10
C ASP A 97 -5.01 -11.44 19.11
N PRO A 98 -5.85 -11.32 20.16
CA PRO A 98 -6.88 -10.26 20.24
C PRO A 98 -6.32 -8.84 20.28
N ALA A 99 -5.06 -8.64 20.70
CA ALA A 99 -4.42 -7.33 20.68
C ALA A 99 -4.22 -6.82 19.25
N ARG A 100 -4.11 -7.74 18.28
CA ARG A 100 -4.00 -7.41 16.85
C ARG A 100 -5.38 -7.25 16.22
N ASN A 101 -5.97 -6.09 16.35
CA ASN A 101 -7.32 -5.82 15.85
C ASN A 101 -7.40 -4.67 14.84
N LEU A 102 -6.26 -4.18 14.33
CA LEU A 102 -6.22 -3.10 13.35
C LEU A 102 -5.77 -3.64 11.98
N VAL A 103 -6.57 -3.35 10.94
CA VAL A 103 -6.21 -3.55 9.54
C VAL A 103 -5.94 -2.20 8.91
N LEU A 104 -4.76 -2.04 8.29
CA LEU A 104 -4.37 -0.83 7.57
C LEU A 104 -4.36 -1.11 6.07
N PHE A 105 -5.07 -0.27 5.32
CA PHE A 105 -4.96 -0.21 3.87
C PHE A 105 -4.06 0.96 3.50
N VAL A 106 -3.07 0.72 2.63
CA VAL A 106 -2.15 1.76 2.16
C VAL A 106 -2.23 1.84 0.64
N THR A 107 -2.55 3.02 0.12
CA THR A 107 -2.72 3.27 -1.31
C THR A 107 -1.99 4.52 -1.78
N GLY A 108 -1.87 4.69 -3.09
CA GLY A 108 -1.22 5.82 -3.76
C GLY A 108 -0.35 5.37 -4.93
N MET A 109 0.11 6.32 -5.73
CA MET A 109 0.89 6.05 -6.94
C MET A 109 2.15 5.21 -6.68
N PRO A 110 2.62 4.43 -7.67
CA PRO A 110 4.01 3.96 -7.72
C PRO A 110 4.98 5.15 -7.53
N GLY A 111 6.02 4.97 -6.73
CA GLY A 111 6.98 6.05 -6.44
C GLY A 111 6.55 7.06 -5.36
N ALA A 112 5.34 6.98 -4.80
CA ALA A 112 4.89 7.86 -3.73
C ALA A 112 5.60 7.66 -2.37
N GLY A 113 6.33 6.55 -2.19
CA GLY A 113 7.08 6.28 -0.94
C GLY A 113 6.36 5.41 0.09
N LYS A 114 5.18 4.86 -0.22
CA LYS A 114 4.37 4.04 0.69
C LYS A 114 5.13 2.98 1.49
N THR A 115 5.90 2.16 0.79
CA THR A 115 6.63 1.04 1.41
C THR A 115 7.72 1.51 2.37
N SER A 116 8.43 2.59 2.01
CA SER A 116 9.47 3.17 2.87
C SER A 116 8.86 3.70 4.17
N GLU A 117 7.67 4.29 4.13
CA GLU A 117 6.96 4.77 5.31
C GLU A 117 6.55 3.61 6.23
N ILE A 118 5.95 2.56 5.66
CA ILE A 118 5.54 1.38 6.43
C ILE A 118 6.74 0.71 7.11
N GLN A 119 7.84 0.52 6.37
CA GLN A 119 9.04 -0.11 6.90
C GLN A 119 9.70 0.74 7.99
N TYR A 120 9.75 2.05 7.79
CA TYR A 120 10.31 2.94 8.80
C TYR A 120 9.47 2.94 10.08
N ALA A 121 8.16 3.06 9.98
CA ALA A 121 7.27 3.01 11.14
C ALA A 121 7.40 1.68 11.90
N ALA A 122 7.53 0.55 11.18
CA ALA A 122 7.74 -0.76 11.79
C ALA A 122 9.05 -0.87 12.59
N LEU A 123 10.10 -0.17 12.15
CA LEU A 123 11.43 -0.25 12.79
C LEU A 123 11.59 0.75 13.94
N HIS A 124 10.98 1.93 13.88
CA HIS A 124 11.32 3.06 14.76
C HIS A 124 10.25 3.42 15.79
N GLU A 125 8.98 3.13 15.56
CA GLU A 125 7.90 3.52 16.47
C GLU A 125 7.60 2.51 17.59
N GLY A 126 8.63 1.95 18.21
CA GLY A 126 8.47 0.99 19.30
C GLY A 126 7.75 -0.28 18.86
N ASN A 127 7.83 -0.63 17.57
CA ASN A 127 7.22 -1.80 16.94
C ASN A 127 5.68 -1.89 17.13
N ARG A 128 4.99 -0.74 17.15
CA ARG A 128 3.52 -0.71 17.26
C ARG A 128 2.85 -1.44 16.10
N LEU A 129 3.37 -1.28 14.85
CA LEU A 129 2.90 -2.07 13.71
C LEU A 129 3.04 -3.57 13.96
N GLY A 130 4.09 -3.99 14.68
CA GLY A 130 4.27 -5.39 15.05
C GLY A 130 3.30 -5.88 16.11
N ARG A 131 2.76 -5.02 17.00
CA ARG A 131 1.90 -5.41 18.13
C ARG A 131 0.41 -5.30 17.84
N ASP A 132 -0.03 -4.17 17.31
CA ASP A 132 -1.45 -3.80 17.25
C ASP A 132 -2.08 -4.10 15.89
N VAL A 133 -1.26 -4.21 14.83
CA VAL A 133 -1.72 -4.41 13.46
C VAL A 133 -1.85 -5.89 13.13
N ARG A 134 -3.06 -6.29 12.72
CA ARG A 134 -3.36 -7.62 12.21
C ARG A 134 -2.90 -7.78 10.77
N ALA A 135 -3.23 -6.81 9.91
CA ALA A 135 -2.78 -6.81 8.52
C ALA A 135 -2.48 -5.39 8.04
N ILE A 136 -1.49 -5.26 7.16
CA ILE A 136 -1.26 -4.10 6.32
C ILE A 136 -1.46 -4.56 4.88
N PHE A 137 -2.46 -4.03 4.20
CA PHE A 137 -2.69 -4.31 2.79
C PHE A 137 -2.21 -3.12 1.96
N GLU A 138 -1.10 -3.30 1.23
CA GLU A 138 -0.65 -2.31 0.25
C GLU A 138 -1.22 -2.65 -1.12
N GLY A 139 -2.07 -1.77 -1.66
CA GLY A 139 -2.72 -1.98 -2.94
C GLY A 139 -3.43 -0.73 -3.45
N GLN A 140 -4.05 -0.87 -4.61
CA GLN A 140 -4.86 0.20 -5.19
C GLN A 140 -6.27 0.16 -4.61
N LEU A 141 -6.83 1.34 -4.31
CA LEU A 141 -8.22 1.52 -3.89
C LEU A 141 -9.01 2.31 -4.93
N VAL A 142 -8.73 2.09 -6.21
CA VAL A 142 -9.36 2.78 -7.35
C VAL A 142 -10.63 2.10 -7.85
N ASP A 143 -10.85 0.84 -7.48
CA ASP A 143 -12.08 0.11 -7.76
C ASP A 143 -12.95 0.12 -6.49
N PRO A 144 -14.07 0.84 -6.47
CA PRO A 144 -14.93 0.97 -5.30
C PRO A 144 -15.43 -0.38 -4.79
N GLN A 145 -15.89 -1.27 -5.68
CA GLN A 145 -16.48 -2.55 -5.27
C GLN A 145 -15.44 -3.49 -4.66
N ALA A 146 -14.29 -3.62 -5.30
CA ALA A 146 -13.20 -4.43 -4.77
C ALA A 146 -12.64 -3.87 -3.45
N SER A 147 -12.61 -2.55 -3.30
CA SER A 147 -12.16 -1.86 -2.08
C SER A 147 -13.15 -2.08 -0.94
N ILE A 148 -14.45 -1.89 -1.19
CA ILE A 148 -15.52 -2.14 -0.23
C ILE A 148 -15.48 -3.59 0.26
N ALA A 149 -15.39 -4.58 -0.63
CA ALA A 149 -15.36 -5.99 -0.25
C ALA A 149 -14.19 -6.33 0.71
N LYS A 150 -13.00 -5.75 0.49
CA LYS A 150 -11.86 -5.96 1.38
C LYS A 150 -12.05 -5.31 2.76
N VAL A 151 -12.62 -4.11 2.80
CA VAL A 151 -12.92 -3.41 4.05
C VAL A 151 -14.02 -4.15 4.83
N GLU A 152 -15.10 -4.60 4.16
CA GLU A 152 -16.16 -5.41 4.76
C GLU A 152 -15.60 -6.71 5.38
N GLN A 153 -14.67 -7.36 4.71
CA GLN A 153 -14.01 -8.56 5.24
C GLN A 153 -13.28 -8.26 6.56
N ALA A 154 -12.55 -7.15 6.65
CA ALA A 154 -11.86 -6.76 7.88
C ALA A 154 -12.83 -6.39 9.01
N LEU A 155 -13.86 -5.60 8.71
CA LEU A 155 -14.89 -5.23 9.69
C LEU A 155 -15.65 -6.45 10.19
N SER A 156 -16.03 -7.38 9.31
CA SER A 156 -16.72 -8.64 9.65
C SER A 156 -15.87 -9.56 10.53
N ALA A 157 -14.54 -9.45 10.44
CA ALA A 157 -13.61 -10.15 11.33
C ALA A 157 -13.40 -9.43 12.67
N GLY A 158 -14.16 -8.37 12.97
CA GLY A 158 -14.08 -7.59 14.20
C GLY A 158 -12.85 -6.66 14.26
N CYS A 159 -12.22 -6.36 13.12
CA CYS A 159 -11.09 -5.47 13.09
C CYS A 159 -11.53 -4.01 12.97
N ARG A 160 -10.77 -3.10 13.59
CA ARG A 160 -10.77 -1.69 13.25
C ARG A 160 -10.08 -1.51 11.90
N VAL A 161 -10.53 -0.55 11.10
CA VAL A 161 -9.97 -0.32 9.77
C VAL A 161 -9.46 1.11 9.64
N GLY A 162 -8.21 1.25 9.20
CA GLY A 162 -7.61 2.51 8.78
C GLY A 162 -7.22 2.46 7.31
N VAL A 163 -7.43 3.56 6.61
CA VAL A 163 -6.99 3.76 5.23
C VAL A 163 -6.02 4.93 5.20
N ILE A 164 -4.85 4.71 4.63
CA ILE A 164 -3.82 5.73 4.42
C ILE A 164 -3.59 5.86 2.92
N ALA A 165 -3.90 7.01 2.38
CA ALA A 165 -3.66 7.32 0.98
C ALA A 165 -2.53 8.36 0.86
N VAL A 166 -1.50 8.05 0.07
CA VAL A 166 -0.33 8.93 -0.09
C VAL A 166 -0.48 9.71 -1.38
N LEU A 167 -0.62 11.04 -1.26
CA LEU A 167 -0.77 11.98 -2.37
C LEU A 167 0.57 12.64 -2.72
N PRO A 168 1.30 12.17 -3.74
CA PRO A 168 2.50 12.82 -4.24
C PRO A 168 2.18 13.83 -5.36
N ARG A 169 3.18 14.61 -5.78
CA ARG A 169 3.19 15.19 -7.12
C ARG A 169 3.41 14.09 -8.14
N PRO A 170 2.59 13.97 -9.21
CA PRO A 170 2.76 12.94 -10.22
C PRO A 170 4.16 12.91 -10.84
N GLU A 171 4.75 14.08 -11.07
CA GLU A 171 6.10 14.25 -11.65
C GLU A 171 7.18 13.65 -10.75
N GLU A 172 7.12 13.90 -9.43
CA GLU A 172 8.08 13.34 -8.47
C GLU A 172 7.92 11.82 -8.34
N ALA A 173 6.68 11.35 -8.31
CA ALA A 173 6.40 9.91 -8.28
C ALA A 173 6.93 9.20 -9.53
N LEU A 174 6.84 9.83 -10.71
CA LEU A 174 7.41 9.31 -11.95
C LEU A 174 8.93 9.22 -11.87
N ALA A 175 9.60 10.28 -11.41
CA ALA A 175 11.06 10.31 -11.27
C ALA A 175 11.56 9.17 -10.35
N HIS A 176 10.89 8.95 -9.22
CA HIS A 176 11.21 7.83 -8.32
C HIS A 176 10.90 6.46 -8.94
N THR A 177 9.83 6.38 -9.74
CA THR A 177 9.48 5.14 -10.44
C THR A 177 10.55 4.79 -11.47
N PHE A 178 11.08 5.77 -12.19
CA PHE A 178 12.18 5.57 -13.15
C PHE A 178 13.47 5.18 -12.45
N GLN A 179 13.85 5.88 -11.37
CA GLN A 179 15.01 5.49 -10.58
C GLN A 179 14.92 4.01 -10.12
N ARG A 180 13.75 3.62 -9.59
CA ARG A 180 13.50 2.24 -9.17
C ARG A 180 13.56 1.23 -10.33
N PHE A 181 13.13 1.64 -11.53
CA PHE A 181 13.25 0.79 -12.72
C PHE A 181 14.71 0.57 -13.09
N GLU A 182 15.53 1.63 -13.11
CA GLU A 182 16.96 1.53 -13.41
C GLU A 182 17.71 0.68 -12.38
N GLU A 183 17.34 0.78 -11.11
CA GLU A 183 18.01 0.03 -10.04
C GLU A 183 17.53 -1.44 -9.96
N LEU A 184 16.23 -1.68 -10.11
CA LEU A 184 15.60 -2.95 -9.77
C LEU A 184 14.82 -3.62 -10.91
N GLY A 185 14.64 -2.97 -12.05
CA GLY A 185 13.75 -3.42 -13.12
C GLY A 185 12.26 -3.27 -12.80
N ARG A 186 11.90 -2.53 -11.76
CA ARG A 186 10.53 -2.39 -11.28
C ARG A 186 9.96 -1.03 -11.61
N GLY A 187 9.07 -0.98 -12.59
CA GLY A 187 8.45 0.24 -13.07
C GLY A 187 6.92 0.16 -13.11
N ALA A 188 6.32 1.22 -13.59
CA ALA A 188 4.90 1.30 -13.91
C ALA A 188 4.72 2.07 -15.22
N SER A 189 3.66 1.75 -15.97
CA SER A 189 3.30 2.53 -17.15
C SER A 189 2.60 3.82 -16.76
N ALA A 190 2.63 4.81 -17.67
CA ALA A 190 1.88 6.05 -17.52
C ALA A 190 0.39 5.78 -17.27
N ALA A 191 -0.22 4.87 -18.04
CA ALA A 191 -1.63 4.51 -17.89
C ALA A 191 -1.98 3.99 -16.49
N VAL A 192 -1.12 3.16 -15.88
CA VAL A 192 -1.30 2.69 -14.49
C VAL A 192 -1.19 3.86 -13.52
N MET A 193 -0.21 4.74 -13.68
CA MET A 193 -0.01 5.90 -12.80
C MET A 193 -1.19 6.87 -12.88
N VAL A 194 -1.68 7.17 -14.10
CA VAL A 194 -2.87 8.00 -14.33
C VAL A 194 -4.08 7.40 -13.63
N ARG A 195 -4.36 6.12 -13.90
CA ARG A 195 -5.51 5.43 -13.32
C ARG A 195 -5.51 5.49 -11.79
N ILE A 196 -4.36 5.35 -11.16
CA ILE A 196 -4.26 5.40 -9.69
C ILE A 196 -4.47 6.83 -9.20
N GLN A 197 -3.82 7.82 -9.83
CA GLN A 197 -3.91 9.20 -9.40
C GLN A 197 -5.33 9.76 -9.55
N GLU A 198 -6.00 9.42 -10.65
CA GLU A 198 -7.35 9.91 -10.94
C GLU A 198 -8.43 9.11 -10.22
N GLY A 199 -8.25 7.79 -10.06
CA GLY A 199 -9.28 6.93 -9.46
C GLY A 199 -9.25 6.84 -7.93
N THR A 200 -8.14 7.21 -7.28
CA THR A 200 -8.04 7.09 -5.81
C THR A 200 -9.10 7.93 -5.07
N PRO A 201 -9.36 9.20 -5.40
CA PRO A 201 -10.37 9.99 -4.68
C PRO A 201 -11.76 9.38 -4.75
N ASP A 202 -12.16 8.82 -5.89
CA ASP A 202 -13.48 8.16 -6.03
C ASP A 202 -13.55 6.88 -5.19
N GLY A 203 -12.46 6.11 -5.13
CA GLY A 203 -12.37 4.94 -4.27
C GLY A 203 -12.46 5.29 -2.78
N LEU A 204 -11.78 6.35 -2.34
CA LEU A 204 -11.85 6.83 -0.96
C LEU A 204 -13.23 7.38 -0.60
N GLU A 205 -13.87 8.16 -1.49
CA GLU A 205 -15.22 8.67 -1.28
C GLU A 205 -16.25 7.53 -1.18
N ALA A 206 -16.13 6.50 -2.04
CA ALA A 206 -16.99 5.34 -1.96
C ALA A 206 -16.85 4.57 -0.63
N LEU A 207 -15.64 4.45 -0.10
CA LEU A 207 -15.39 3.86 1.21
C LEU A 207 -16.00 4.71 2.33
N LEU A 208 -15.80 6.02 2.32
CA LEU A 208 -16.39 6.94 3.29
C LEU A 208 -17.92 6.92 3.23
N GLY A 209 -18.50 6.94 2.02
CA GLY A 209 -19.96 6.85 1.83
C GLY A 209 -20.56 5.54 2.30
N ARG A 210 -19.83 4.41 2.18
CA ARG A 210 -20.32 3.08 2.55
C ARG A 210 -20.19 2.81 4.05
N PHE A 211 -19.10 3.27 4.68
CA PHE A 211 -18.75 2.87 6.04
C PHE A 211 -18.80 4.00 7.07
N GLY A 212 -18.76 5.27 6.62
CA GLY A 212 -18.77 6.42 7.53
C GLY A 212 -17.72 6.30 8.64
N ASP A 213 -18.17 6.48 9.88
CA ASP A 213 -17.34 6.47 11.08
C ASP A 213 -16.83 5.06 11.49
N GLN A 214 -17.22 4.01 10.78
CA GLN A 214 -16.70 2.66 11.04
C GLN A 214 -15.25 2.49 10.61
N ILE A 215 -14.75 3.39 9.75
CA ILE A 215 -13.37 3.39 9.27
C ILE A 215 -12.72 4.76 9.45
N SER A 216 -11.40 4.78 9.58
CA SER A 216 -10.62 6.01 9.53
C SER A 216 -9.95 6.12 8.16
N VAL A 217 -10.11 7.25 7.49
CA VAL A 217 -9.46 7.54 6.19
C VAL A 217 -8.59 8.77 6.33
N ALA A 218 -7.31 8.65 6.02
CA ALA A 218 -6.37 9.76 6.03
C ALA A 218 -5.64 9.86 4.68
N VAL A 219 -5.50 11.07 4.17
CA VAL A 219 -4.63 11.40 3.03
C VAL A 219 -3.37 12.07 3.56
N HIS A 220 -2.23 11.47 3.27
CA HIS A 220 -0.93 12.08 3.53
C HIS A 220 -0.51 12.85 2.28
N ASP A 221 -0.62 14.16 2.36
CA ASP A 221 -0.17 15.05 1.30
C ASP A 221 1.35 15.22 1.40
N VAL A 222 2.06 14.50 0.52
CA VAL A 222 3.53 14.49 0.44
C VAL A 222 4.05 15.31 -0.75
N ARG A 223 3.21 16.19 -1.33
CA ARG A 223 3.61 17.08 -2.44
C ARG A 223 4.68 18.08 -2.02
N ASP A 224 4.69 18.46 -0.77
CA ASP A 224 5.84 19.10 -0.11
C ASP A 224 6.40 18.16 0.96
N ARG A 225 7.50 17.49 0.64
CA ARG A 225 8.12 16.52 1.56
C ARG A 225 8.71 17.13 2.80
N ALA A 226 8.95 18.44 2.81
CA ALA A 226 9.40 19.17 4.00
C ALA A 226 8.23 19.44 4.96
N ASN A 227 7.01 19.53 4.44
CA ASN A 227 5.79 19.83 5.19
C ASN A 227 4.69 18.84 4.79
N VAL A 228 4.76 17.65 5.32
CA VAL A 228 3.71 16.62 5.09
C VAL A 228 2.48 16.97 5.91
N HIS A 229 1.34 17.06 5.24
CA HIS A 229 0.06 17.31 5.88
C HIS A 229 -0.79 16.04 5.88
N ARG A 230 -1.40 15.74 7.01
CA ARG A 230 -2.40 14.69 7.14
C ARG A 230 -3.79 15.32 7.17
N LEU A 231 -4.64 14.90 6.24
CA LEU A 231 -6.02 15.34 6.14
C LEU A 231 -6.96 14.14 6.31
N GLU A 232 -8.00 14.29 7.10
CA GLU A 232 -8.93 13.22 7.45
C GLU A 232 -10.18 13.25 6.56
N GLY A 233 -10.73 12.07 6.29
CA GLY A 233 -12.04 11.90 5.66
C GLY A 233 -12.16 12.67 4.33
N MET A 234 -13.26 13.39 4.18
CA MET A 234 -13.54 14.15 2.96
C MET A 234 -12.58 15.31 2.69
N ASP A 235 -11.95 15.89 3.72
CA ASP A 235 -10.92 16.93 3.50
C ASP A 235 -9.73 16.36 2.74
N GLY A 236 -9.35 15.12 3.05
CA GLY A 236 -8.33 14.38 2.31
C GLY A 236 -8.74 14.10 0.85
N VAL A 237 -9.99 13.72 0.60
CA VAL A 237 -10.51 13.52 -0.76
C VAL A 237 -10.51 14.83 -1.53
N ASN A 238 -10.94 15.92 -0.90
CA ASN A 238 -11.04 17.23 -1.54
C ASN A 238 -9.66 17.80 -1.93
N ILE A 239 -8.63 17.66 -1.07
CA ILE A 239 -7.27 18.09 -1.43
C ILE A 239 -6.70 17.28 -2.58
N TRP A 240 -7.04 15.98 -2.66
CA TRP A 240 -6.65 15.15 -3.81
C TRP A 240 -7.33 15.59 -5.09
N ARG A 241 -8.65 15.84 -5.07
CA ARG A 241 -9.38 16.38 -6.22
C ARG A 241 -8.82 17.72 -6.69
N LYS A 242 -8.49 18.60 -5.73
CA LYS A 242 -7.84 19.88 -6.04
C LYS A 242 -6.48 19.70 -6.73
N GLU A 243 -5.73 18.64 -6.39
CA GLU A 243 -4.49 18.33 -7.12
C GLU A 243 -4.75 17.96 -8.58
N LEU A 244 -5.86 17.28 -8.87
CA LEU A 244 -6.24 16.93 -10.24
C LEU A 244 -6.62 18.16 -11.09
N GLU A 245 -7.01 19.28 -10.48
CA GLU A 245 -7.28 20.55 -11.17
C GLU A 245 -6.03 21.20 -11.76
N ASN A 246 -4.82 20.77 -11.34
CA ASN A 246 -3.55 21.28 -11.89
C ASN A 246 -3.25 20.81 -13.33
N GLY A 247 -4.21 20.16 -13.97
CA GLY A 247 -4.15 19.69 -15.34
C GLY A 247 -4.13 18.17 -15.47
N PRO A 248 -4.37 17.66 -16.69
CA PRO A 248 -4.44 16.23 -16.96
C PRO A 248 -3.17 15.49 -16.50
N VAL A 249 -3.35 14.45 -15.69
CA VAL A 249 -2.22 13.70 -15.13
C VAL A 249 -1.35 13.10 -16.22
N GLN A 250 -1.97 12.59 -17.29
CA GLN A 250 -1.25 12.03 -18.44
C GLN A 250 -0.26 13.06 -19.05
N GLU A 251 -0.71 14.27 -19.31
CA GLU A 251 0.15 15.31 -19.91
C GLU A 251 1.29 15.74 -18.97
N ARG A 252 1.01 15.77 -17.67
CA ARG A 252 2.03 16.09 -16.65
C ARG A 252 3.11 15.02 -16.60
N LEU A 253 2.73 13.74 -16.65
CA LEU A 253 3.67 12.62 -16.70
C LEU A 253 4.47 12.62 -18.01
N GLU A 254 3.85 12.92 -19.14
CA GLU A 254 4.53 12.99 -20.44
C GLU A 254 5.57 14.13 -20.49
N ARG A 255 5.21 15.32 -20.01
CA ARG A 255 6.17 16.45 -19.91
C ARG A 255 7.36 16.11 -19.01
N GLU A 256 7.13 15.45 -17.88
CA GLU A 256 8.21 15.05 -17.00
C GLU A 256 9.05 13.91 -17.59
N PHE A 257 8.42 12.97 -18.29
CA PHE A 257 9.12 11.95 -19.07
C PHE A 257 10.08 12.58 -20.10
N ASP A 258 9.58 13.54 -20.90
CA ASP A 258 10.38 14.22 -21.91
C ASP A 258 11.55 14.97 -21.26
N ARG A 259 11.31 15.66 -20.15
CA ARG A 259 12.36 16.36 -19.39
C ARG A 259 13.44 15.40 -18.88
N LEU A 260 13.05 14.27 -18.29
CA LEU A 260 13.98 13.28 -17.77
C LEU A 260 14.75 12.57 -18.90
N ASN A 261 14.09 12.32 -20.03
CA ASN A 261 14.71 11.74 -21.21
C ASN A 261 15.76 12.66 -21.84
N GLN A 262 15.46 13.96 -21.95
CA GLN A 262 16.42 14.98 -22.41
C GLN A 262 17.64 15.10 -21.50
N LEU A 263 17.47 14.84 -20.20
CA LEU A 263 18.57 14.80 -19.22
C LEU A 263 19.35 13.46 -19.23
N GLY A 264 19.01 12.53 -20.12
CA GLY A 264 19.65 11.22 -20.21
C GLY A 264 19.38 10.31 -18.99
N ARG A 265 18.27 10.55 -18.25
CA ARG A 265 17.90 9.79 -17.04
C ARG A 265 16.91 8.66 -17.29
N VAL A 266 16.59 8.38 -18.55
CA VAL A 266 15.62 7.35 -18.95
C VAL A 266 16.30 6.42 -19.94
N SER A 267 16.45 5.14 -19.58
CA SER A 267 16.91 4.12 -20.51
C SER A 267 15.83 3.78 -21.54
N ALA A 268 16.23 3.13 -22.65
CA ALA A 268 15.29 2.66 -23.67
C ALA A 268 14.23 1.72 -23.08
N ASP A 269 14.63 0.80 -22.20
CA ASP A 269 13.72 -0.13 -21.53
C ASP A 269 12.75 0.58 -20.58
N CYS A 270 13.23 1.59 -19.84
CA CYS A 270 12.41 2.44 -18.99
C CYS A 270 11.35 3.20 -19.81
N ALA A 271 11.76 3.74 -20.98
CA ALA A 271 10.85 4.41 -21.90
C ALA A 271 9.75 3.47 -22.45
N LEU A 272 10.12 2.23 -22.79
CA LEU A 272 9.15 1.20 -23.18
C LEU A 272 8.17 0.89 -22.05
N GLN A 273 8.68 0.68 -20.84
CA GLN A 273 7.85 0.42 -19.65
C GLN A 273 6.87 1.57 -19.38
N PHE A 274 7.32 2.82 -19.47
CA PHE A 274 6.47 4.01 -19.31
C PHE A 274 5.33 4.03 -20.32
N LYS A 275 5.60 3.70 -21.58
CA LYS A 275 4.61 3.59 -22.67
C LYS A 275 3.71 2.36 -22.57
N GLY A 276 3.84 1.54 -21.54
CA GLY A 276 3.11 0.28 -21.40
C GLY A 276 3.57 -0.81 -22.37
N GLN A 277 4.77 -0.68 -22.91
CA GLN A 277 5.39 -1.65 -23.81
C GLN A 277 6.40 -2.51 -23.04
N SER A 278 6.56 -3.76 -23.45
CA SER A 278 7.67 -4.57 -22.95
C SER A 278 8.98 -4.21 -23.68
N PRO A 279 10.14 -4.57 -23.14
CA PRO A 279 11.42 -4.43 -23.83
C PRO A 279 11.48 -5.07 -25.23
N HIS A 280 10.43 -5.76 -25.66
CA HIS A 280 10.27 -6.34 -26.99
C HIS A 280 9.05 -5.81 -27.75
N GLY A 281 8.64 -4.57 -27.46
CA GLY A 281 7.72 -3.82 -28.33
C GLY A 281 6.23 -4.17 -28.23
N GLN A 282 5.78 -4.90 -27.17
CA GLN A 282 4.38 -5.25 -27.03
C GLN A 282 3.64 -4.36 -26.03
N LEU A 283 2.45 -3.89 -26.41
CA LEU A 283 1.56 -3.13 -25.55
C LEU A 283 0.95 -4.04 -24.46
N TYR A 284 0.97 -3.58 -23.22
CA TYR A 284 0.16 -4.19 -22.17
C TYR A 284 -1.32 -3.98 -22.49
N ALA A 285 -2.11 -5.04 -22.42
CA ALA A 285 -3.55 -4.92 -22.57
C ALA A 285 -4.10 -3.99 -21.47
N VAL A 286 -4.70 -2.88 -21.87
CA VAL A 286 -5.38 -1.94 -20.98
C VAL A 286 -6.62 -2.65 -20.45
N GLY A 287 -6.68 -2.94 -19.16
CA GLY A 287 -7.89 -3.54 -18.56
C GLY A 287 -7.68 -4.55 -17.42
N SER A 288 -6.45 -4.77 -16.97
CA SER A 288 -6.25 -5.62 -15.77
C SER A 288 -6.50 -4.82 -14.50
N PRO A 289 -7.31 -5.30 -13.53
CA PRO A 289 -7.35 -4.73 -12.20
C PRO A 289 -5.98 -4.98 -11.56
N ASP A 290 -5.18 -3.93 -11.52
CA ASP A 290 -3.85 -4.00 -10.95
C ASP A 290 -3.97 -3.84 -9.44
N VAL A 291 -3.59 -4.86 -8.69
CA VAL A 291 -3.48 -4.83 -7.23
C VAL A 291 -1.97 -4.80 -6.95
N GLY A 292 -1.36 -3.65 -7.00
CA GLY A 292 0.09 -3.60 -6.90
C GLY A 292 0.62 -2.53 -5.95
N GLY A 293 1.48 -2.91 -5.09
CA GLY A 293 2.36 -2.08 -4.28
C GLY A 293 3.74 -2.72 -4.19
N SER A 294 4.76 -1.97 -3.85
CA SER A 294 6.14 -2.38 -3.99
C SER A 294 6.88 -2.57 -2.66
N LEU A 295 7.58 -3.68 -2.50
CA LEU A 295 8.63 -3.85 -1.50
C LEU A 295 10.01 -3.92 -2.18
N ALA A 296 10.89 -2.98 -1.86
CA ALA A 296 12.29 -3.11 -2.20
C ALA A 296 12.97 -4.06 -1.18
N HIS A 297 13.32 -5.25 -1.60
CA HIS A 297 14.19 -6.16 -0.82
C HIS A 297 15.50 -6.30 -1.55
N GLY A 298 16.57 -5.88 -0.89
CA GLY A 298 17.92 -6.19 -1.31
C GLY A 298 18.17 -7.69 -1.15
N ASP A 299 18.59 -8.31 -2.24
CA ASP A 299 19.07 -9.68 -2.27
C ASP A 299 20.33 -9.79 -1.39
N GLY A 300 20.38 -10.82 -0.55
CA GLY A 300 21.48 -11.06 0.42
C GLY A 300 22.78 -11.54 -0.21
N ARG A 301 23.29 -10.88 -1.25
CA ARG A 301 24.66 -11.02 -1.72
C ARG A 301 25.47 -9.80 -1.34
N LYS A 302 26.44 -10.01 -0.47
CA LYS A 302 27.48 -9.06 -0.08
C LYS A 302 28.22 -8.53 -1.31
N THR A 303 27.80 -7.38 -1.82
CA THR A 303 28.67 -6.46 -2.54
C THR A 303 28.21 -5.06 -2.15
N THR A 304 28.95 -4.42 -1.29
CA THR A 304 28.81 -3.02 -0.93
C THR A 304 29.05 -2.13 -2.14
N PRO A 305 28.16 -1.12 -2.30
CA PRO A 305 28.64 0.24 -2.15
C PRO A 305 27.79 1.03 -1.15
N GLU A 306 28.42 1.47 -0.09
CA GLU A 306 27.84 2.22 1.03
C GLU A 306 27.33 3.64 0.69
N SER A 307 27.51 4.16 -0.51
CA SER A 307 27.23 5.58 -0.80
C SER A 307 25.78 5.90 -1.23
N GLY A 308 25.00 4.92 -1.71
CA GLY A 308 23.63 5.14 -2.17
C GLY A 308 22.55 5.07 -1.06
N ARG A 309 22.80 4.29 -0.01
CA ARG A 309 21.84 4.09 1.09
C ARG A 309 21.67 5.30 2.00
N THR A 310 22.71 6.10 2.15
CA THR A 310 22.69 7.25 3.08
C THR A 310 21.84 8.41 2.56
N SER A 311 21.69 8.60 1.26
CA SER A 311 20.91 9.70 0.72
C SER A 311 19.39 9.47 0.79
N LEU A 312 18.93 8.22 0.60
CA LEU A 312 17.51 7.89 0.69
C LEU A 312 16.99 7.87 2.14
N LEU A 313 17.82 7.39 3.08
CA LEU A 313 17.51 7.43 4.51
C LEU A 313 17.48 8.86 5.05
N ASN A 314 18.32 9.76 4.54
CA ASN A 314 18.34 11.17 4.97
C ASN A 314 17.19 11.97 4.36
N ALA A 315 16.70 11.65 3.17
CA ALA A 315 15.50 12.28 2.60
C ALA A 315 14.21 11.84 3.32
N ALA A 316 14.16 10.61 3.83
CA ALA A 316 13.03 10.10 4.62
C ALA A 316 12.99 10.63 6.07
N ARG A 317 14.10 11.18 6.58
CA ARG A 317 14.23 11.61 7.98
C ARG A 317 13.41 12.84 8.37
N GLY A 318 12.80 13.52 7.41
CA GLY A 318 12.23 14.85 7.69
C GLY A 318 10.73 14.92 7.95
N SER A 319 9.88 14.01 7.48
CA SER A 319 8.52 14.51 7.30
C SER A 319 7.33 13.56 7.42
N SER A 320 7.44 12.24 7.42
CA SER A 320 6.19 11.46 7.27
C SER A 320 5.79 10.53 8.42
N LEU A 321 6.63 10.40 9.42
CA LEU A 321 6.41 9.47 10.53
C LEU A 321 5.29 9.85 11.49
N ALA A 322 5.09 11.14 11.71
CA ALA A 322 4.02 11.65 12.56
C ALA A 322 2.64 11.17 12.08
N GLY A 323 2.44 11.09 10.76
CA GLY A 323 1.17 10.69 10.16
C GLY A 323 0.76 9.24 10.41
N LEU A 324 1.69 8.29 10.30
CA LEU A 324 1.39 6.87 10.56
C LEU A 324 1.17 6.61 12.07
N SER A 325 1.98 7.25 12.92
CA SER A 325 1.81 7.22 14.37
C SER A 325 0.46 7.78 14.79
N ASP A 326 0.01 8.86 14.18
CA ASP A 326 -1.27 9.48 14.53
C ASP A 326 -2.48 8.68 14.01
N ALA A 327 -2.39 8.02 12.84
CA ALA A 327 -3.40 7.07 12.40
C ALA A 327 -3.58 5.91 13.39
N LEU A 328 -2.48 5.46 13.99
CA LEU A 328 -2.51 4.44 15.04
C LEU A 328 -3.10 4.96 16.35
N LYS A 329 -2.90 6.24 16.71
CA LYS A 329 -3.42 6.88 17.93
C LYS A 329 -4.93 7.13 17.84
N THR A 330 -5.44 7.66 16.73
CA THR A 330 -6.88 7.94 16.57
C THR A 330 -7.72 6.67 16.59
N GLY A 331 -7.20 5.55 16.10
CA GLY A 331 -7.87 4.25 16.25
C GLY A 331 -7.97 3.74 17.70
N GLN A 332 -7.33 4.36 18.68
CA GLN A 332 -7.41 3.99 20.11
C GLN A 332 -8.38 4.86 20.93
N SER A 333 -8.76 6.06 20.47
CA SER A 333 -9.48 7.04 21.28
C SER A 333 -10.99 6.85 21.34
N GLU A 334 -11.59 5.97 20.52
CA GLU A 334 -13.04 5.76 20.50
C GLU A 334 -13.52 4.54 21.28
N GLY A 335 -12.63 3.83 22.00
CA GLY A 335 -13.00 2.66 22.81
C GLY A 335 -13.42 2.95 24.26
N ASP A 336 -13.17 4.14 24.79
CA ASP A 336 -13.61 4.52 26.14
C ASP A 336 -15.00 5.16 26.08
N GLY A 337 -16.01 4.32 25.89
CA GLY A 337 -17.41 4.68 26.06
C GLY A 337 -17.66 5.16 27.48
N LYS A 338 -17.88 6.46 27.65
CA LYS A 338 -18.44 7.03 28.87
C LYS A 338 -19.83 6.44 29.10
N THR A 339 -19.93 5.40 29.89
CA THR A 339 -21.14 5.07 30.61
C THR A 339 -21.44 6.24 31.59
N LYS A 340 -22.28 7.16 31.17
CA LYS A 340 -22.93 8.08 32.10
C LYS A 340 -23.92 7.26 32.92
N SER A 341 -23.53 6.83 34.11
CA SER A 341 -24.48 6.44 35.16
C SER A 341 -25.22 7.69 35.61
N ASN A 342 -26.52 7.74 35.32
CA ASN A 342 -27.48 8.66 35.95
C ASN A 342 -27.61 8.25 37.42
N GLU A 343 -26.87 8.90 38.31
CA GLU A 343 -27.21 8.91 39.73
C GLU A 343 -28.30 9.94 39.97
N ILE A 344 -29.49 9.41 40.29
CA ILE A 344 -30.60 10.16 40.85
C ILE A 344 -30.20 10.51 42.29
N GLY A 345 -30.01 11.78 42.56
CA GLY A 345 -29.69 12.29 43.89
C GLY A 345 -30.90 12.16 44.83
N HIS A 346 -30.76 11.33 45.83
CA HIS A 346 -31.53 11.46 47.08
C HIS A 346 -30.64 12.08 48.15
N GLY A 347 -30.99 13.31 48.48
CA GLY A 347 -30.36 14.05 49.58
C GLY A 347 -30.69 13.45 50.94
N LEU A 348 -29.68 13.20 51.75
CA LEU A 348 -29.79 13.02 53.18
C LEU A 348 -29.07 14.19 53.89
N PRO A 349 -29.65 14.74 55.00
CA PRO A 349 -29.09 15.93 55.65
C PRO A 349 -27.86 15.61 56.49
N LYS A 350 -26.92 16.55 56.54
CA LYS A 350 -25.74 16.53 57.40
C LYS A 350 -26.10 16.55 58.90
N PRO A 351 -25.40 15.78 59.73
CA PRO A 351 -25.52 15.92 61.20
C PRO A 351 -24.74 17.19 61.69
N PRO A 352 -25.19 17.78 62.84
CA PRO A 352 -24.61 19.01 63.36
C PRO A 352 -23.27 18.76 64.08
N SER A 353 -22.37 19.74 63.98
CA SER A 353 -21.05 19.73 64.62
C SER A 353 -21.15 19.91 66.14
N PRO A 354 -20.27 19.25 66.95
CA PRO A 354 -20.25 19.44 68.37
C PRO A 354 -19.65 20.79 68.78
N ARG A 355 -20.35 21.50 69.70
CA ARG A 355 -19.88 22.70 70.39
C ARG A 355 -18.73 22.36 71.33
N ARG A 356 -17.64 23.10 71.23
CA ARG A 356 -16.60 23.19 72.26
C ARG A 356 -17.15 24.08 73.41
N SER A 357 -17.17 23.53 74.61
CA SER A 357 -17.24 24.30 75.88
C SER A 357 -15.88 24.23 76.56
N ARG A 358 -15.40 25.42 76.87
CA ARG A 358 -14.35 25.83 77.81
C ARG A 358 -13.21 24.88 78.14
#